data_fed5074ab2991cf2763472a333c41ccd
#
_entry.id   fed5074ab2991cf2763472a333c41ccd
#
_cell.length_a   1.000
_cell.length_b   1.000
_cell.length_c   1.000
_cell.angle_alpha   90.00
_cell.angle_beta   90.00
_cell.angle_gamma   90.00
#
_symmetry.space_group_name_H-M   'P 1'
#
loop_
_entity.id
_entity.type
_entity.pdbx_description
1 polymer ?
#
loop_
_entity_poly.entity_id
_entity_poly.type
_entity_poly.pdbx_seq_one_letter_code
_entity_poly.pdbx_strand_id
1 'polypeptide(L)'
;TGAICVYHEMINPAVTALSSSGIPVAAVSTGFPAGLSPFHLRVAEIEQSVAAGAEEIDIVISRRHALSGDWRALYDEVRSFRAAAGHAHLKTILATGELGTLRNVARASMVCMMAGADFIKTSTGKESVNATLPVSLVMLRAIRTYFERTGYRVGYKPAGGLSKAKDALVYLSLIKEELGPRWL
;
A
#
# COMPACT_ATOMS: atom_id res chain seq x y z
N THR A 1 -15.48 6.71 -6.55
CA THR A 1 -14.26 6.73 -5.70
C THR A 1 -14.21 5.45 -4.87
N GLY A 2 -13.07 4.74 -4.91
CA GLY A 2 -12.90 3.47 -4.20
C GLY A 2 -12.70 3.64 -2.69
N ALA A 3 -12.05 4.71 -2.25
CA ALA A 3 -11.86 5.06 -0.84
C ALA A 3 -11.43 6.52 -0.68
N ILE A 4 -11.63 7.09 0.50
CA ILE A 4 -11.07 8.39 0.90
C ILE A 4 -9.95 8.14 1.89
N CYS A 5 -8.73 8.59 1.56
CA CYS A 5 -7.54 8.37 2.37
C CYS A 5 -7.14 9.63 3.13
N VAL A 6 -7.06 9.51 4.46
CA VAL A 6 -6.84 10.63 5.38
C VAL A 6 -5.72 10.33 6.39
N TYR A 7 -5.26 11.34 7.13
CA TYR A 7 -4.47 11.17 8.33
C TYR A 7 -5.35 10.70 9.51
N HIS A 8 -4.73 10.08 10.51
CA HIS A 8 -5.42 9.52 11.68
C HIS A 8 -6.42 10.50 12.31
N GLU A 9 -6.02 11.75 12.54
CA GLU A 9 -6.87 12.80 13.14
C GLU A 9 -8.17 13.07 12.35
N MET A 10 -8.18 12.78 11.06
CA MET A 10 -9.30 13.03 10.17
C MET A 10 -10.22 11.81 9.97
N ILE A 11 -9.97 10.69 10.64
CA ILE A 11 -10.77 9.46 10.46
C ILE A 11 -12.22 9.71 10.91
N ASN A 12 -12.44 10.17 12.13
CA ASN A 12 -13.79 10.42 12.66
C ASN A 12 -14.60 11.42 11.80
N PRO A 13 -14.07 12.60 11.42
CA PRO A 13 -14.73 13.48 10.47
C PRO A 13 -15.08 12.80 9.13
N ALA A 14 -14.16 12.02 8.57
CA ALA A 14 -14.38 11.32 7.31
C ALA A 14 -15.45 10.23 7.42
N VAL A 15 -15.41 9.40 8.46
CA VAL A 15 -16.43 8.37 8.76
C VAL A 15 -17.81 9.00 8.87
N THR A 16 -17.92 10.11 9.62
CA THR A 16 -19.19 10.84 9.77
C THR A 16 -19.70 11.36 8.43
N ALA A 17 -18.83 12.01 7.66
CA ALA A 17 -19.22 12.61 6.38
C ALA A 17 -19.60 11.57 5.31
N LEU A 18 -19.05 10.35 5.39
CA LEU A 18 -19.25 9.29 4.41
C LEU A 18 -20.25 8.21 4.84
N SER A 19 -20.87 8.34 6.01
CA SER A 19 -21.71 7.31 6.64
C SER A 19 -22.83 6.73 5.76
N SER A 20 -23.34 7.49 4.78
CA SER A 20 -24.40 7.04 3.86
C SER A 20 -23.91 6.77 2.43
N SER A 21 -22.61 6.91 2.18
CA SER A 21 -22.07 6.86 0.80
C SER A 21 -21.62 5.47 0.36
N GLY A 22 -21.35 4.56 1.31
CA GLY A 22 -20.70 3.26 1.04
C GLY A 22 -19.24 3.39 0.61
N ILE A 23 -18.62 4.58 0.74
CA ILE A 23 -17.22 4.82 0.42
C ILE A 23 -16.39 4.57 1.68
N PRO A 24 -15.45 3.61 1.69
CA PRO A 24 -14.64 3.32 2.86
C PRO A 24 -13.64 4.43 3.17
N VAL A 25 -13.33 4.58 4.45
CA VAL A 25 -12.27 5.47 4.94
C VAL A 25 -10.98 4.68 5.06
N ALA A 26 -9.94 5.14 4.35
CA ALA A 26 -8.59 4.67 4.47
C ALA A 26 -7.76 5.63 5.35
N ALA A 27 -6.87 5.10 6.18
CA ALA A 27 -5.96 5.92 6.97
C ALA A 27 -4.50 5.61 6.61
N VAL A 28 -3.68 6.64 6.42
CA VAL A 28 -2.23 6.47 6.40
C VAL A 28 -1.72 6.23 7.81
N SER A 29 -0.73 5.35 7.97
CA SER A 29 -0.28 4.90 9.28
C SER A 29 1.22 4.56 9.28
N THR A 30 1.70 4.08 10.42
CA THR A 30 3.07 3.61 10.67
C THR A 30 4.13 4.71 10.58
N GLY A 31 3.77 5.92 11.07
CA GLY A 31 4.64 7.10 11.04
C GLY A 31 4.75 7.70 9.63
N PHE A 32 3.64 7.67 8.88
CA PHE A 32 3.56 8.25 7.54
C PHE A 32 3.96 9.73 7.53
N PRO A 33 4.74 10.23 6.53
CA PRO A 33 5.25 9.49 5.36
C PRO A 33 6.58 8.79 5.60
N ALA A 34 7.30 9.09 6.66
CA ALA A 34 8.69 8.66 6.87
C ALA A 34 8.82 7.18 7.25
N GLY A 35 7.86 6.63 8.00
CA GLY A 35 7.92 5.23 8.47
C GLY A 35 9.02 4.98 9.50
N LEU A 36 9.46 6.01 10.24
CA LEU A 36 10.64 5.96 11.14
C LEU A 36 10.27 5.98 12.63
N SER A 37 8.99 6.01 12.97
CA SER A 37 8.56 5.91 14.38
C SER A 37 8.93 4.56 14.97
N PRO A 38 9.13 4.47 16.30
CA PRO A 38 9.37 3.20 16.99
C PRO A 38 8.30 2.15 16.63
N PHE A 39 8.73 0.89 16.48
CA PHE A 39 7.86 -0.18 15.96
C PHE A 39 6.54 -0.33 16.75
N HIS A 40 6.61 -0.33 18.10
CA HIS A 40 5.42 -0.48 18.93
C HIS A 40 4.42 0.67 18.76
N LEU A 41 4.89 1.91 18.51
CA LEU A 41 4.01 3.05 18.23
C LEU A 41 3.35 2.91 16.84
N ARG A 42 4.05 2.34 15.87
CA ARG A 42 3.50 2.08 14.54
C ARG A 42 2.39 1.02 14.59
N VAL A 43 2.53 0.00 15.41
CA VAL A 43 1.49 -1.01 15.67
C VAL A 43 0.29 -0.36 16.35
N ALA A 44 0.51 0.40 17.43
CA ALA A 44 -0.57 1.08 18.15
C ALA A 44 -1.32 2.09 17.26
N GLU A 45 -0.64 2.79 16.35
CA GLU A 45 -1.27 3.71 15.40
C GLU A 45 -2.26 2.98 14.47
N ILE A 46 -1.92 1.76 14.01
CA ILE A 46 -2.83 0.93 13.20
C ILE A 46 -4.06 0.56 14.03
N GLU A 47 -3.87 0.01 15.22
CA GLU A 47 -4.95 -0.43 16.09
C GLU A 47 -5.92 0.72 16.42
N GLN A 48 -5.38 1.89 16.72
CA GLN A 48 -6.19 3.09 16.98
C GLN A 48 -6.92 3.59 15.73
N SER A 49 -6.29 3.52 14.55
CA SER A 49 -6.94 3.91 13.31
C SER A 49 -8.12 3.01 12.97
N VAL A 50 -7.98 1.69 13.16
CA VAL A 50 -9.08 0.72 12.99
C VAL A 50 -10.18 0.99 14.02
N ALA A 51 -9.83 1.20 15.28
CA ALA A 51 -10.80 1.52 16.36
C ALA A 51 -11.57 2.84 16.09
N ALA A 52 -10.94 3.80 15.41
CA ALA A 52 -11.58 5.05 15.00
C ALA A 52 -12.48 4.90 13.76
N GLY A 53 -12.55 3.71 13.13
CA GLY A 53 -13.45 3.40 12.02
C GLY A 53 -12.80 3.39 10.64
N ALA A 54 -11.47 3.36 10.56
CA ALA A 54 -10.80 3.14 9.28
C ALA A 54 -11.00 1.68 8.81
N GLU A 55 -11.52 1.52 7.59
CA GLU A 55 -11.75 0.22 6.96
C GLU A 55 -10.54 -0.24 6.14
N GLU A 56 -9.62 0.66 5.84
CA GLU A 56 -8.40 0.42 5.09
C GLU A 56 -7.22 1.14 5.74
N ILE A 57 -6.07 0.48 5.81
CA ILE A 57 -4.84 1.03 6.43
C ILE A 57 -3.71 1.03 5.40
N ASP A 58 -3.20 2.22 5.08
CA ASP A 58 -2.05 2.42 4.19
C ASP A 58 -0.78 2.53 5.06
N ILE A 59 -0.05 1.43 5.26
CA ILE A 59 1.19 1.41 6.05
C ILE A 59 2.40 1.76 5.21
N VAL A 60 3.43 2.37 5.83
CA VAL A 60 4.75 2.59 5.21
C VAL A 60 5.72 1.53 5.72
N ILE A 61 6.37 0.80 4.84
CA ILE A 61 7.39 -0.20 5.21
C ILE A 61 8.67 0.48 5.72
N SER A 62 9.45 -0.23 6.54
CA SER A 62 10.82 0.17 6.86
C SER A 62 11.74 -0.09 5.66
N ARG A 63 12.00 0.96 4.86
CA ARG A 63 12.81 0.87 3.64
C ARG A 63 14.20 0.26 3.87
N ARG A 64 14.77 0.47 5.07
CA ARG A 64 16.06 -0.09 5.47
C ARG A 64 16.14 -1.61 5.28
N HIS A 65 15.05 -2.35 5.56
CA HIS A 65 15.04 -3.81 5.40
C HIS A 65 15.21 -4.21 3.93
N ALA A 66 14.51 -3.52 3.01
CA ALA A 66 14.66 -3.76 1.58
C ALA A 66 16.04 -3.36 1.06
N LEU A 67 16.60 -2.23 1.55
CA LEU A 67 17.90 -1.72 1.13
C LEU A 67 19.06 -2.60 1.63
N SER A 68 18.96 -3.15 2.84
CA SER A 68 19.97 -4.09 3.39
C SER A 68 19.76 -5.53 2.92
N GLY A 69 18.66 -5.84 2.23
CA GLY A 69 18.32 -7.20 1.82
C GLY A 69 17.79 -8.09 2.95
N ASP A 70 17.39 -7.51 4.07
CA ASP A 70 16.77 -8.23 5.18
C ASP A 70 15.27 -8.45 4.93
N TRP A 71 14.99 -9.38 4.01
CA TRP A 71 13.64 -9.71 3.57
C TRP A 71 12.83 -10.39 4.68
N ARG A 72 13.49 -11.07 5.62
CA ARG A 72 12.83 -11.68 6.76
C ARG A 72 12.28 -10.62 7.70
N ALA A 73 13.08 -9.62 8.04
CA ALA A 73 12.64 -8.52 8.90
C ALA A 73 11.49 -7.74 8.24
N LEU A 74 11.53 -7.51 6.92
CA LEU A 74 10.42 -6.89 6.20
C LEU A 74 9.14 -7.74 6.29
N TYR A 75 9.25 -9.05 6.10
CA TYR A 75 8.12 -9.97 6.22
C TYR A 75 7.51 -9.92 7.64
N ASP A 76 8.33 -10.05 8.67
CA ASP A 76 7.89 -10.09 10.07
C ASP A 76 7.25 -8.74 10.49
N GLU A 77 7.80 -7.61 10.00
CA GLU A 77 7.22 -6.28 10.19
C GLU A 77 5.80 -6.20 9.60
N VAL A 78 5.64 -6.55 8.32
CA VAL A 78 4.33 -6.46 7.64
C VAL A 78 3.33 -7.48 8.21
N ARG A 79 3.78 -8.66 8.62
CA ARG A 79 2.95 -9.64 9.35
C ARG A 79 2.38 -9.08 10.64
N SER A 80 3.18 -8.35 11.40
CA SER A 80 2.74 -7.69 12.63
C SER A 80 1.72 -6.60 12.33
N PHE A 81 1.93 -5.80 11.29
CA PHE A 81 0.97 -4.79 10.86
C PHE A 81 -0.33 -5.40 10.35
N ARG A 82 -0.26 -6.53 9.63
CA ARG A 82 -1.45 -7.28 9.23
C ARG A 82 -2.26 -7.74 10.44
N ALA A 83 -1.59 -8.25 11.47
CA ALA A 83 -2.27 -8.68 12.69
C ALA A 83 -2.96 -7.49 13.40
N ALA A 84 -2.29 -6.33 13.50
CA ALA A 84 -2.85 -5.11 14.10
C ALA A 84 -4.03 -4.53 13.30
N ALA A 85 -4.00 -4.65 11.97
CA ALA A 85 -5.08 -4.17 11.10
C ALA A 85 -6.34 -5.05 11.16
N GLY A 86 -6.25 -6.27 11.70
CA GLY A 86 -7.39 -7.17 11.86
C GLY A 86 -8.14 -7.43 10.55
N HIS A 87 -9.38 -6.97 10.45
CA HIS A 87 -10.22 -7.12 9.26
C HIS A 87 -10.07 -5.99 8.24
N ALA A 88 -9.43 -4.88 8.59
CA ALA A 88 -9.23 -3.77 7.67
C ALA A 88 -8.30 -4.16 6.51
N HIS A 89 -8.54 -3.64 5.31
CA HIS A 89 -7.67 -3.86 4.16
C HIS A 89 -6.30 -3.22 4.39
N LEU A 90 -5.24 -4.02 4.28
CA LEU A 90 -3.87 -3.55 4.46
C LEU A 90 -3.24 -3.21 3.12
N LYS A 91 -2.83 -1.95 2.95
CA LYS A 91 -2.07 -1.50 1.77
C LYS A 91 -0.65 -1.14 2.17
N THR A 92 0.33 -1.78 1.55
CA THR A 92 1.75 -1.56 1.88
C THR A 92 2.37 -0.54 0.92
N ILE A 93 2.75 0.62 1.45
CA ILE A 93 3.48 1.65 0.70
C ILE A 93 4.95 1.26 0.68
N LEU A 94 5.47 0.98 -0.50
CA LEU A 94 6.85 0.52 -0.70
C LEU A 94 7.86 1.69 -0.73
N ALA A 95 7.41 2.92 -1.04
CA ALA A 95 8.27 4.07 -1.30
C ALA A 95 9.30 3.75 -2.41
N THR A 96 8.80 3.35 -3.56
CA THR A 96 9.59 2.73 -4.64
C THR A 96 10.72 3.59 -5.17
N GLY A 97 10.59 4.93 -5.13
CA GLY A 97 11.64 5.87 -5.51
C GLY A 97 12.88 5.82 -4.60
N GLU A 98 12.73 5.26 -3.38
CA GLU A 98 13.80 5.15 -2.38
C GLU A 98 14.38 3.74 -2.24
N LEU A 99 13.91 2.75 -3.01
CA LEU A 99 14.39 1.36 -2.92
C LEU A 99 15.64 1.06 -3.77
N GLY A 100 16.17 2.04 -4.46
CA GLY A 100 17.43 1.97 -5.21
C GLY A 100 17.36 1.20 -6.52
N THR A 101 16.73 0.03 -6.57
CA THR A 101 16.67 -0.82 -7.78
C THR A 101 15.28 -1.41 -8.02
N LEU A 102 14.94 -1.66 -9.29
CA LEU A 102 13.71 -2.40 -9.66
C LEU A 102 13.68 -3.82 -9.08
N ARG A 103 14.84 -4.44 -8.84
CA ARG A 103 14.94 -5.73 -8.16
C ARG A 103 14.44 -5.65 -6.71
N ASN A 104 14.81 -4.59 -5.99
CA ASN A 104 14.32 -4.38 -4.63
C ASN A 104 12.81 -4.11 -4.63
N VAL A 105 12.30 -3.35 -5.59
CA VAL A 105 10.85 -3.13 -5.77
C VAL A 105 10.12 -4.46 -5.96
N ALA A 106 10.61 -5.32 -6.87
CA ALA A 106 10.00 -6.63 -7.13
C ALA A 106 9.99 -7.51 -5.87
N ARG A 107 11.13 -7.58 -5.15
CA ARG A 107 11.26 -8.39 -3.92
C ARG A 107 10.40 -7.85 -2.79
N ALA A 108 10.42 -6.53 -2.55
CA ALA A 108 9.57 -5.91 -1.53
C ALA A 108 8.08 -6.14 -1.83
N SER A 109 7.65 -6.01 -3.09
CA SER A 109 6.30 -6.33 -3.53
C SER A 109 5.92 -7.76 -3.16
N MET A 110 6.77 -8.73 -3.51
CA MET A 110 6.51 -10.14 -3.22
C MET A 110 6.45 -10.41 -1.72
N VAL A 111 7.40 -9.89 -0.95
CA VAL A 111 7.45 -10.08 0.51
C VAL A 111 6.23 -9.49 1.20
N CYS A 112 5.80 -8.28 0.81
CA CYS A 112 4.60 -7.65 1.37
C CYS A 112 3.33 -8.46 1.08
N MET A 113 3.17 -8.98 -0.13
CA MET A 113 2.04 -9.85 -0.49
C MET A 113 2.06 -11.15 0.31
N MET A 114 3.21 -11.80 0.43
CA MET A 114 3.38 -13.02 1.25
C MET A 114 3.08 -12.77 2.74
N ALA A 115 3.34 -11.55 3.23
CA ALA A 115 3.05 -11.14 4.60
C ALA A 115 1.57 -10.77 4.84
N GLY A 116 0.72 -10.80 3.80
CA GLY A 116 -0.71 -10.60 3.91
C GLY A 116 -1.21 -9.19 3.55
N ALA A 117 -0.46 -8.46 2.70
CA ALA A 117 -0.96 -7.22 2.12
C ALA A 117 -2.10 -7.50 1.13
N ASP A 118 -3.22 -6.77 1.27
CA ASP A 118 -4.34 -6.79 0.32
C ASP A 118 -4.02 -5.93 -0.91
N PHE A 119 -3.19 -4.90 -0.74
CA PHE A 119 -2.70 -4.03 -1.80
C PHE A 119 -1.21 -3.74 -1.63
N ILE A 120 -0.50 -3.59 -2.74
CA ILE A 120 0.81 -2.94 -2.76
C ILE A 120 0.69 -1.56 -3.42
N LYS A 121 1.29 -0.55 -2.78
CA LYS A 121 1.21 0.86 -3.18
C LYS A 121 2.61 1.38 -3.48
N THR A 122 2.74 2.17 -4.55
CA THR A 122 4.07 2.65 -4.98
C THR A 122 4.73 3.55 -3.95
N SER A 123 4.04 4.59 -3.49
CA SER A 123 4.66 5.75 -2.84
C SER A 123 3.72 6.40 -1.83
N THR A 124 4.26 7.24 -0.96
CA THR A 124 3.46 8.10 -0.06
C THR A 124 2.89 9.32 -0.78
N GLY A 125 3.47 9.71 -1.92
CA GLY A 125 3.20 10.97 -2.60
C GLY A 125 4.06 12.13 -2.09
N LYS A 126 4.96 11.86 -1.13
CA LYS A 126 5.85 12.85 -0.50
C LYS A 126 7.33 12.64 -0.85
N GLU A 127 7.66 11.56 -1.55
CA GLU A 127 9.00 11.31 -2.08
C GLU A 127 9.29 12.20 -3.30
N SER A 128 10.58 12.37 -3.62
CA SER A 128 11.03 13.08 -4.83
C SER A 128 10.62 12.34 -6.11
N VAL A 129 10.58 11.01 -6.09
CA VAL A 129 10.12 10.15 -7.19
C VAL A 129 9.00 9.26 -6.67
N ASN A 130 7.81 9.45 -7.23
CA ASN A 130 6.61 8.70 -6.87
C ASN A 130 6.28 7.60 -7.92
N ALA A 131 5.00 7.39 -8.23
CA ALA A 131 4.60 6.40 -9.22
C ALA A 131 5.21 6.69 -10.61
N THR A 132 5.83 5.66 -11.19
CA THR A 132 6.30 5.68 -12.58
C THR A 132 5.85 4.40 -13.30
N LEU A 133 5.73 4.45 -14.63
CA LEU A 133 5.31 3.28 -15.40
C LEU A 133 6.29 2.10 -15.30
N PRO A 134 7.63 2.29 -15.33
CA PRO A 134 8.56 1.18 -15.15
C PRO A 134 8.43 0.48 -13.79
N VAL A 135 8.28 1.24 -12.71
CA VAL A 135 8.06 0.70 -11.37
C VAL A 135 6.72 -0.05 -11.30
N SER A 136 5.67 0.55 -11.87
CA SER A 136 4.33 -0.04 -11.90
C SER A 136 4.32 -1.36 -12.65
N LEU A 137 4.99 -1.44 -13.79
CA LEU A 137 5.15 -2.67 -14.56
C LEU A 137 5.78 -3.79 -13.71
N VAL A 138 6.83 -3.47 -12.96
CA VAL A 138 7.50 -4.45 -12.08
C VAL A 138 6.56 -4.93 -10.98
N MET A 139 5.82 -4.02 -10.35
CA MET A 139 4.86 -4.37 -9.30
C MET A 139 3.69 -5.21 -9.82
N LEU A 140 3.14 -4.86 -10.96
CA LEU A 140 2.05 -5.62 -11.59
C LEU A 140 2.49 -7.03 -11.99
N ARG A 141 3.72 -7.19 -12.50
CA ARG A 141 4.31 -8.51 -12.77
C ARG A 141 4.53 -9.33 -11.50
N ALA A 142 4.90 -8.69 -10.39
CA ALA A 142 4.98 -9.36 -9.09
C ALA A 142 3.59 -9.83 -8.63
N ILE A 143 2.54 -9.01 -8.77
CA ILE A 143 1.15 -9.39 -8.48
C ILE A 143 0.72 -10.58 -9.35
N ARG A 144 0.97 -10.54 -10.66
CA ARG A 144 0.65 -11.66 -11.56
C ARG A 144 1.32 -12.95 -11.11
N THR A 145 2.64 -12.91 -10.88
CA THR A 145 3.39 -14.08 -10.41
C THR A 145 2.87 -14.61 -9.07
N TYR A 146 2.50 -13.72 -8.16
CA TYR A 146 1.93 -14.11 -6.86
C TYR A 146 0.57 -14.79 -7.04
N PHE A 147 -0.30 -14.20 -7.86
CA PHE A 147 -1.62 -14.76 -8.17
C PHE A 147 -1.53 -16.13 -8.85
N GLU A 148 -0.66 -16.28 -9.84
CA GLU A 148 -0.44 -17.55 -10.54
C GLU A 148 0.00 -18.69 -9.60
N ARG A 149 0.72 -18.35 -8.52
CA ARG A 149 1.23 -19.31 -7.53
C ARG A 149 0.28 -19.62 -6.38
N THR A 150 -0.55 -18.66 -6.01
CA THR A 150 -1.35 -18.73 -4.77
C THR A 150 -2.85 -18.68 -4.98
N GLY A 151 -3.31 -18.16 -6.11
CA GLY A 151 -4.71 -17.84 -6.37
C GLY A 151 -5.21 -16.57 -5.66
N TYR A 152 -4.39 -15.92 -4.82
CA TYR A 152 -4.79 -14.70 -4.10
C TYR A 152 -4.64 -13.47 -4.99
N ARG A 153 -5.72 -12.68 -5.06
CA ARG A 153 -5.71 -11.39 -5.75
C ARG A 153 -5.23 -10.30 -4.79
N VAL A 154 -4.13 -9.64 -5.16
CA VAL A 154 -3.63 -8.46 -4.46
C VAL A 154 -3.85 -7.24 -5.34
N GLY A 155 -4.40 -6.17 -4.78
CA GLY A 155 -4.65 -4.92 -5.49
C GLY A 155 -3.38 -4.11 -5.72
N TYR A 156 -3.45 -3.19 -6.68
CA TYR A 156 -2.37 -2.26 -7.01
C TYR A 156 -2.82 -0.81 -6.84
N LYS A 157 -2.03 0.01 -6.15
CA LYS A 157 -2.30 1.43 -5.95
C LYS A 157 -1.13 2.29 -6.42
N PRO A 158 -1.15 2.85 -7.64
CA PRO A 158 -0.22 3.91 -8.00
C PRO A 158 -0.53 5.17 -7.18
N ALA A 159 0.49 5.80 -6.63
CA ALA A 159 0.33 6.98 -5.78
C ALA A 159 1.41 8.03 -6.03
N GLY A 160 1.00 9.31 -5.91
CA GLY A 160 1.85 10.48 -6.09
C GLY A 160 1.96 10.92 -7.56
N GLY A 161 1.56 12.16 -7.81
CA GLY A 161 1.63 12.79 -9.12
C GLY A 161 0.44 12.52 -10.06
N LEU A 162 -0.53 11.68 -9.67
CA LEU A 162 -1.73 11.44 -10.46
C LEU A 162 -2.80 12.48 -10.11
N SER A 163 -2.93 13.51 -10.90
CA SER A 163 -3.85 14.63 -10.64
C SER A 163 -4.93 14.82 -11.70
N LYS A 164 -4.81 14.16 -12.83
CA LYS A 164 -5.75 14.24 -13.96
C LYS A 164 -6.34 12.88 -14.29
N ALA A 165 -7.58 12.85 -14.79
CA ALA A 165 -8.21 11.62 -15.25
C ALA A 165 -7.35 10.87 -16.31
N LYS A 166 -6.65 11.60 -17.18
CA LYS A 166 -5.73 11.04 -18.17
C LYS A 166 -4.60 10.23 -17.51
N ASP A 167 -4.06 10.70 -16.38
CA ASP A 167 -3.01 9.99 -15.67
C ASP A 167 -3.54 8.64 -15.15
N ALA A 168 -4.75 8.63 -14.57
CA ALA A 168 -5.41 7.41 -14.13
C ALA A 168 -5.64 6.40 -15.28
N LEU A 169 -6.07 6.87 -16.45
CA LEU A 169 -6.29 6.00 -17.62
C LEU A 169 -5.00 5.28 -18.06
N VAL A 170 -3.85 5.93 -17.98
CA VAL A 170 -2.56 5.31 -18.33
C VAL A 170 -2.27 4.11 -17.42
N TYR A 171 -2.46 4.26 -16.09
CA TYR A 171 -2.26 3.17 -15.14
C TYR A 171 -3.33 2.07 -15.26
N LEU A 172 -4.58 2.44 -15.51
CA LEU A 172 -5.66 1.47 -15.78
C LEU A 172 -5.35 0.64 -17.03
N SER A 173 -4.84 1.27 -18.10
CA SER A 173 -4.42 0.56 -19.32
C SER A 173 -3.29 -0.42 -19.02
N LEU A 174 -2.28 -0.02 -18.22
CA LEU A 174 -1.19 -0.88 -17.80
C LEU A 174 -1.67 -2.07 -16.94
N ILE A 175 -2.60 -1.83 -16.01
CA ILE A 175 -3.21 -2.89 -15.21
C ILE A 175 -3.96 -3.88 -16.10
N LYS A 176 -4.77 -3.38 -17.03
CA LYS A 176 -5.52 -4.22 -17.97
C LYS A 176 -4.60 -5.08 -18.85
N GLU A 177 -3.50 -4.51 -19.33
CA GLU A 177 -2.52 -5.19 -20.17
C GLU A 177 -1.80 -6.32 -19.40
N GLU A 178 -1.34 -6.04 -18.19
CA GLU A 178 -0.52 -6.97 -17.42
C GLU A 178 -1.33 -8.00 -16.61
N LEU A 179 -2.52 -7.65 -16.14
CA LEU A 179 -3.33 -8.49 -15.23
C LEU A 179 -4.67 -8.92 -15.84
N GLY A 180 -5.07 -8.29 -16.95
CA GLY A 180 -6.34 -8.56 -17.60
C GLY A 180 -7.53 -7.74 -17.05
N PRO A 181 -8.68 -7.77 -17.78
CA PRO A 181 -9.83 -6.90 -17.47
C PRO A 181 -10.52 -7.22 -16.13
N ARG A 182 -10.29 -8.39 -15.57
CA ARG A 182 -10.87 -8.79 -14.27
C ARG A 182 -10.21 -8.12 -13.07
N TRP A 183 -9.17 -7.31 -13.28
CA TRP A 183 -8.48 -6.52 -12.24
C TRP A 183 -8.90 -5.05 -12.19
N LEU A 184 -9.78 -4.63 -13.09
CA LEU A 184 -10.30 -3.25 -13.17
C LEU A 184 -11.62 -3.10 -12.40
#